data_6c6d4e3eb7a13278c791120494e9d9a9
#
_entry.id   6c6d4e3eb7a13278c791120494e9d9a9
#
_cell.length_a   1.000
_cell.length_b   1.000
_cell.length_c   1.000
_cell.angle_alpha   90.00
_cell.angle_beta   90.00
_cell.angle_gamma   90.00
#
_symmetry.space_group_name_H-M   'P 1'
#
loop_
_entity.id
_entity.type
_entity.pdbx_description
1 polymer ?
#
loop_
_entity_poly.entity_id
_entity_poly.type
_entity_poly.pdbx_seq_one_letter_code
_entity_poly.pdbx_strand_id
1 'polypeptide(L)'
;IQLFESITPNVIFVDMQTSKINCNTISLDFEQAVIDALDYLSDLGHTSIAYLGGKEYLNDDTVYFEQRKDTFIRYCKEHHITYEPYLKETEFSADAGYQMMMELIDAGTLPSAVFAASDPIAIGAMRALYQKGYCIPEDISVIGFDDINVAKFSNPPLTTIYAPADFMGQFA
;
A
#
# COMPACT_ATOMS: atom_id res chain seq x y z
N ILE A 1 -7.77 -3.24 23.91
CA ILE A 1 -9.04 -3.90 23.55
C ILE A 1 -9.76 -4.34 24.81
N GLN A 2 -9.20 -5.18 25.68
CA GLN A 2 -9.82 -5.62 26.95
C GLN A 2 -10.27 -4.45 27.84
N LEU A 3 -9.61 -3.30 27.78
CA LEU A 3 -9.99 -2.09 28.50
C LEU A 3 -11.34 -1.54 28.01
N PHE A 4 -11.60 -1.54 26.71
CA PHE A 4 -12.84 -1.00 26.13
C PHE A 4 -14.04 -1.93 26.40
N GLU A 5 -13.87 -3.24 26.35
CA GLU A 5 -14.92 -4.22 26.69
C GLU A 5 -15.41 -4.06 28.12
N SER A 6 -14.54 -3.63 29.05
CA SER A 6 -14.92 -3.37 30.44
C SER A 6 -15.70 -2.07 30.62
N ILE A 7 -15.67 -1.16 29.66
CA ILE A 7 -16.30 0.16 29.74
C ILE A 7 -17.67 0.17 29.05
N THR A 8 -17.80 -0.47 27.89
CA THR A 8 -19.06 -0.51 27.13
C THR A 8 -19.11 -1.71 26.19
N PRO A 9 -20.27 -2.36 26.03
CA PRO A 9 -20.46 -3.40 25.02
C PRO A 9 -20.62 -2.83 23.60
N ASN A 10 -20.81 -1.51 23.45
CA ASN A 10 -21.06 -0.84 22.19
C ASN A 10 -19.75 -0.22 21.66
N VAL A 11 -18.84 -1.07 21.20
CA VAL A 11 -17.58 -0.66 20.56
C VAL A 11 -17.62 -1.07 19.10
N ILE A 12 -17.27 -0.15 18.22
CA ILE A 12 -17.04 -0.39 16.80
C ILE A 12 -15.59 -0.07 16.52
N PHE A 13 -14.86 -1.00 15.92
CA PHE A 13 -13.50 -0.76 15.42
C PHE A 13 -13.58 -0.34 13.96
N VAL A 14 -12.88 0.73 13.62
CA VAL A 14 -12.76 1.21 12.24
C VAL A 14 -11.34 0.95 11.78
N ASP A 15 -11.21 0.40 10.58
CA ASP A 15 -9.94 0.05 9.92
C ASP A 15 -9.06 -0.92 10.73
N MET A 16 -9.69 -1.74 11.54
CA MET A 16 -9.01 -2.74 12.35
C MET A 16 -9.73 -4.08 12.24
N GLN A 17 -9.07 -5.08 11.69
CA GLN A 17 -9.58 -6.45 11.70
C GLN A 17 -9.11 -7.16 12.98
N THR A 18 -10.04 -7.73 13.73
CA THR A 18 -9.73 -8.53 14.90
C THR A 18 -10.64 -9.75 14.98
N SER A 19 -10.04 -10.93 14.98
CA SER A 19 -10.74 -12.20 15.19
C SER A 19 -10.92 -12.56 16.68
N LYS A 20 -10.31 -11.77 17.57
CA LYS A 20 -10.22 -12.11 19.01
C LYS A 20 -11.36 -11.53 19.85
N ILE A 21 -12.26 -10.75 19.27
CA ILE A 21 -13.26 -10.00 20.04
C ILE A 21 -14.60 -10.10 19.34
N ASN A 22 -15.63 -10.28 20.16
CA ASN A 22 -17.02 -10.24 19.70
C ASN A 22 -17.49 -8.78 19.60
N CYS A 23 -16.88 -8.01 18.70
CA CYS A 23 -17.19 -6.61 18.44
C CYS A 23 -17.48 -6.37 16.96
N ASN A 24 -18.20 -5.28 16.68
CA ASN A 24 -18.43 -4.84 15.30
C ASN A 24 -17.17 -4.18 14.76
N THR A 25 -16.84 -4.49 13.50
CA THR A 25 -15.71 -3.88 12.78
C THR A 25 -16.20 -3.34 11.46
N ILE A 26 -15.65 -2.20 11.05
CA ILE A 26 -15.79 -1.63 9.72
C ILE A 26 -14.38 -1.53 9.16
N SER A 27 -14.09 -2.25 8.10
CA SER A 27 -12.79 -2.24 7.44
C SER A 27 -12.94 -2.20 5.93
N LEU A 28 -11.91 -1.69 5.25
CA LEU A 28 -11.80 -1.81 3.81
C LEU A 28 -11.59 -3.28 3.42
N ASP A 29 -12.09 -3.68 2.28
CA ASP A 29 -11.71 -4.93 1.62
C ASP A 29 -10.34 -4.74 0.95
N PHE A 30 -9.28 -4.84 1.76
CA PHE A 30 -7.90 -4.69 1.28
C PHE A 30 -7.53 -5.73 0.23
N GLU A 31 -8.09 -6.93 0.32
CA GLU A 31 -7.83 -8.00 -0.66
C GLU A 31 -8.33 -7.59 -2.03
N GLN A 32 -9.60 -7.22 -2.14
CA GLN A 32 -10.17 -6.82 -3.43
C GLN A 32 -9.52 -5.55 -3.96
N ALA A 33 -9.24 -4.57 -3.10
CA ALA A 33 -8.59 -3.32 -3.50
C ALA A 33 -7.19 -3.54 -4.10
N VAL A 34 -6.40 -4.46 -3.53
CA VAL A 34 -5.08 -4.82 -4.09
C VAL A 34 -5.23 -5.57 -5.41
N ILE A 35 -6.20 -6.48 -5.51
CA ILE A 35 -6.48 -7.19 -6.77
C ILE A 35 -6.85 -6.19 -7.87
N ASP A 36 -7.74 -5.25 -7.60
CA ASP A 36 -8.17 -4.24 -8.58
C ASP A 36 -6.98 -3.38 -9.08
N ALA A 37 -6.06 -3.01 -8.17
CA ALA A 37 -4.85 -2.27 -8.53
C ALA A 37 -3.91 -3.10 -9.41
N LEU A 38 -3.74 -4.39 -9.09
CA LEU A 38 -2.84 -5.27 -9.83
C LEU A 38 -3.44 -5.71 -11.18
N ASP A 39 -4.75 -5.89 -11.26
CA ASP A 39 -5.46 -6.10 -12.53
C ASP A 39 -5.26 -4.91 -13.45
N TYR A 40 -5.41 -3.68 -12.92
CA TYR A 40 -5.16 -2.47 -13.69
C TYR A 40 -3.73 -2.40 -14.25
N LEU A 41 -2.71 -2.72 -13.43
CA LEU A 41 -1.33 -2.74 -13.89
C LEU A 41 -1.07 -3.88 -14.90
N SER A 42 -1.69 -5.04 -14.69
CA SER A 42 -1.58 -6.19 -15.60
C SER A 42 -2.24 -5.92 -16.95
N ASP A 43 -3.38 -5.26 -16.97
CA ASP A 43 -4.08 -4.84 -18.20
C ASP A 43 -3.27 -3.81 -19.01
N LEU A 44 -2.40 -3.02 -18.33
CA LEU A 44 -1.44 -2.14 -18.97
C LEU A 44 -0.18 -2.88 -19.49
N GLY A 45 -0.07 -4.20 -19.25
CA GLY A 45 1.02 -5.04 -19.73
C GLY A 45 2.23 -5.15 -18.79
N HIS A 46 2.12 -4.72 -17.53
CA HIS A 46 3.21 -4.83 -16.57
C HIS A 46 3.40 -6.28 -16.12
N THR A 47 4.63 -6.80 -16.29
CA THR A 47 5.03 -8.17 -15.91
C THR A 47 6.07 -8.20 -14.79
N SER A 48 6.53 -7.05 -14.35
CA SER A 48 7.43 -6.88 -13.21
C SER A 48 6.94 -5.72 -12.35
N ILE A 49 6.57 -5.99 -11.11
CA ILE A 49 5.94 -5.01 -10.21
C ILE A 49 6.66 -5.02 -8.86
N ALA A 50 7.06 -3.83 -8.38
CA ALA A 50 7.55 -3.67 -7.01
C ALA A 50 6.40 -3.55 -6.03
N TYR A 51 6.61 -4.09 -4.83
CA TYR A 51 5.84 -3.76 -3.63
C TYR A 51 6.67 -2.88 -2.72
N LEU A 52 6.18 -1.67 -2.45
CA LEU A 52 6.75 -0.79 -1.44
C LEU A 52 5.74 -0.64 -0.30
N GLY A 53 6.06 -1.18 0.86
CA GLY A 53 5.17 -1.21 2.01
C GLY A 53 5.78 -0.71 3.30
N GLY A 54 4.93 -0.61 4.32
CA GLY A 54 5.32 -0.30 5.68
C GLY A 54 4.98 -1.45 6.62
N LYS A 55 5.63 -1.44 7.79
CA LYS A 55 5.32 -2.34 8.89
C LYS A 55 4.65 -1.54 9.99
N GLU A 56 3.53 -2.02 10.46
CA GLU A 56 2.87 -1.51 11.66
C GLU A 56 3.10 -2.46 12.82
N TYR A 57 3.28 -1.92 14.01
CA TYR A 57 3.52 -2.69 15.21
C TYR A 57 2.36 -2.51 16.18
N LEU A 58 1.78 -3.62 16.65
CA LEU A 58 0.77 -3.61 17.71
C LEU A 58 1.36 -3.27 19.08
N ASN A 59 2.65 -3.61 19.26
CA ASN A 59 3.51 -3.33 20.41
C ASN A 59 4.96 -3.55 19.96
N ASP A 60 5.92 -3.33 20.85
CA ASP A 60 7.34 -3.34 20.53
C ASP A 60 7.84 -4.62 19.81
N ASP A 61 7.13 -5.74 19.93
CA ASP A 61 7.56 -7.04 19.39
C ASP A 61 6.60 -7.68 18.39
N THR A 62 5.39 -7.12 18.20
CA THR A 62 4.36 -7.75 17.37
C THR A 62 4.04 -6.90 16.15
N VAL A 63 4.48 -7.37 14.98
CA VAL A 63 4.10 -6.75 13.71
C VAL A 63 2.62 -7.01 13.43
N TYR A 64 1.89 -5.96 13.07
CA TYR A 64 0.53 -6.10 12.57
C TYR A 64 0.53 -6.80 11.22
N PHE A 65 -0.43 -7.71 11.03
CA PHE A 65 -0.56 -8.45 9.77
C PHE A 65 -0.97 -7.49 8.64
N GLU A 66 -0.13 -7.40 7.61
CA GLU A 66 -0.34 -6.51 6.46
C GLU A 66 -0.97 -7.29 5.31
N GLN A 67 -2.27 -7.20 5.19
CA GLN A 67 -3.07 -7.94 4.21
C GLN A 67 -2.73 -7.57 2.76
N ARG A 68 -2.37 -6.30 2.50
CA ARG A 68 -2.01 -5.82 1.15
C ARG A 68 -0.80 -6.58 0.60
N LYS A 69 0.22 -6.81 1.43
CA LYS A 69 1.42 -7.53 1.05
C LYS A 69 1.14 -8.99 0.68
N ASP A 70 0.39 -9.69 1.53
CA ASP A 70 0.11 -11.10 1.29
C ASP A 70 -0.75 -11.30 0.04
N THR A 71 -1.72 -10.43 -0.18
CA THR A 71 -2.52 -10.40 -1.40
C THR A 71 -1.67 -10.11 -2.63
N PHE A 72 -0.78 -9.10 -2.56
CA PHE A 72 0.17 -8.78 -3.62
C PHE A 72 1.03 -9.99 -4.01
N ILE A 73 1.64 -10.65 -3.02
CA ILE A 73 2.50 -11.82 -3.26
C ILE A 73 1.72 -12.97 -3.89
N ARG A 74 0.53 -13.24 -3.37
CA ARG A 74 -0.35 -14.29 -3.92
C ARG A 74 -0.71 -14.01 -5.36
N TYR A 75 -1.20 -12.80 -5.66
CA TYR A 75 -1.56 -12.38 -7.01
C TYR A 75 -0.38 -12.49 -7.97
N CYS A 76 0.79 -11.96 -7.61
CA CYS A 76 1.97 -12.02 -8.49
C CYS A 76 2.39 -13.46 -8.82
N LYS A 77 2.30 -14.38 -7.84
CA LYS A 77 2.58 -15.80 -8.07
C LYS A 77 1.58 -16.45 -9.04
N GLU A 78 0.30 -16.19 -8.86
CA GLU A 78 -0.79 -16.73 -9.69
C GLU A 78 -0.72 -16.22 -11.13
N HIS A 79 -0.30 -14.95 -11.32
CA HIS A 79 -0.21 -14.31 -12.62
C HIS A 79 1.20 -14.30 -13.24
N HIS A 80 2.18 -14.98 -12.61
CA HIS A 80 3.57 -15.07 -13.08
C HIS A 80 4.26 -13.69 -13.23
N ILE A 81 3.93 -12.77 -12.35
CA ILE A 81 4.56 -11.43 -12.30
C ILE A 81 5.84 -11.50 -11.47
N THR A 82 6.92 -10.94 -11.98
CA THR A 82 8.18 -10.85 -11.25
C THR A 82 8.10 -9.79 -10.16
N TYR A 83 8.30 -10.16 -8.91
CA TYR A 83 8.20 -9.24 -7.77
C TYR A 83 9.31 -9.43 -6.70
N GLU A 84 9.87 -10.63 -6.57
CA GLU A 84 10.78 -10.98 -5.46
C GLU A 84 11.98 -10.03 -5.31
N PRO A 85 12.66 -9.57 -6.39
CA PRO A 85 13.77 -8.62 -6.27
C PRO A 85 13.32 -7.22 -5.83
N TYR A 86 12.03 -6.92 -5.93
CA TYR A 86 11.45 -5.60 -5.78
C TYR A 86 10.54 -5.46 -4.55
N LEU A 87 10.55 -6.45 -3.66
CA LEU A 87 9.73 -6.42 -2.45
C LEU A 87 10.50 -5.72 -1.34
N LYS A 88 10.00 -4.54 -0.91
CA LYS A 88 10.60 -3.71 0.12
C LYS A 88 9.57 -3.30 1.16
N GLU A 89 9.98 -3.30 2.41
CA GLU A 89 9.15 -2.85 3.53
C GLU A 89 10.00 -2.15 4.60
N THR A 90 9.54 -1.00 5.04
CA THR A 90 10.12 -0.26 6.16
C THR A 90 9.03 0.34 7.04
N GLU A 91 8.68 1.61 6.84
CA GLU A 91 7.62 2.32 7.56
C GLU A 91 6.69 3.04 6.56
N PHE A 92 5.50 3.43 7.03
CA PHE A 92 4.53 4.17 6.21
C PHE A 92 4.85 5.67 6.18
N SER A 93 5.90 6.05 5.42
CA SER A 93 6.28 7.45 5.25
C SER A 93 6.81 7.75 3.85
N ALA A 94 6.79 9.02 3.45
CA ALA A 94 7.35 9.44 2.18
C ALA A 94 8.88 9.29 2.14
N ASP A 95 9.56 9.50 3.27
CA ASP A 95 11.00 9.28 3.37
C ASP A 95 11.35 7.80 3.17
N ALA A 96 10.57 6.89 3.74
CA ALA A 96 10.72 5.46 3.53
C ALA A 96 10.51 5.06 2.06
N GLY A 97 9.46 5.57 1.42
CA GLY A 97 9.19 5.35 0.00
C GLY A 97 10.32 5.83 -0.88
N TYR A 98 10.87 7.01 -0.58
CA TYR A 98 12.04 7.55 -1.27
C TYR A 98 13.27 6.63 -1.13
N GLN A 99 13.60 6.20 0.10
CA GLN A 99 14.77 5.35 0.36
C GLN A 99 14.62 3.97 -0.31
N MET A 100 13.47 3.32 -0.18
CA MET A 100 13.20 2.03 -0.81
C MET A 100 13.37 2.09 -2.34
N MET A 101 12.85 3.16 -2.96
CA MET A 101 12.98 3.34 -4.41
C MET A 101 14.43 3.64 -4.81
N MET A 102 15.15 4.46 -4.06
CA MET A 102 16.58 4.72 -4.29
C MET A 102 17.41 3.43 -4.25
N GLU A 103 17.14 2.53 -3.28
CA GLU A 103 17.81 1.24 -3.21
C GLU A 103 17.58 0.39 -4.47
N LEU A 104 16.35 0.36 -5.01
CA LEU A 104 16.04 -0.36 -6.25
C LEU A 104 16.77 0.24 -7.45
N ILE A 105 16.81 1.57 -7.56
CA ILE A 105 17.52 2.27 -8.62
C ILE A 105 19.03 1.99 -8.55
N ASP A 106 19.63 2.13 -7.37
CA ASP A 106 21.07 1.95 -7.17
C ASP A 106 21.50 0.48 -7.33
N ALA A 107 20.61 -0.48 -7.12
CA ALA A 107 20.82 -1.89 -7.43
C ALA A 107 20.83 -2.18 -8.95
N GLY A 108 20.43 -1.22 -9.78
CA GLY A 108 20.39 -1.37 -11.24
C GLY A 108 19.31 -2.32 -11.75
N THR A 109 18.36 -2.66 -10.92
CA THR A 109 17.21 -3.52 -11.26
C THR A 109 15.93 -2.75 -11.00
N LEU A 110 15.19 -2.40 -12.04
CA LEU A 110 13.93 -1.68 -11.90
C LEU A 110 12.76 -2.53 -12.41
N PRO A 111 11.64 -2.53 -11.70
CA PRO A 111 10.39 -3.09 -12.19
C PRO A 111 9.78 -2.16 -13.25
N SER A 112 8.81 -2.64 -14.00
CA SER A 112 8.05 -1.79 -14.91
C SER A 112 6.95 -0.98 -14.21
N ALA A 113 6.54 -1.41 -13.02
CA ALA A 113 5.58 -0.68 -12.18
C ALA A 113 5.88 -0.82 -10.69
N VAL A 114 5.34 0.10 -9.91
CA VAL A 114 5.40 0.13 -8.44
C VAL A 114 3.98 0.15 -7.90
N PHE A 115 3.65 -0.82 -7.06
CA PHE A 115 2.52 -0.78 -6.14
C PHE A 115 3.02 -0.32 -4.77
N ALA A 116 2.62 0.84 -4.33
CA ALA A 116 2.92 1.38 -3.02
C ALA A 116 1.72 1.20 -2.08
N ALA A 117 1.95 0.62 -0.91
CA ALA A 117 0.90 0.29 0.05
C ALA A 117 0.27 1.52 0.73
N SER A 118 0.77 2.73 0.45
CA SER A 118 0.13 4.01 0.80
C SER A 118 0.61 5.13 -0.11
N ASP A 119 -0.19 6.19 -0.23
CA ASP A 119 0.17 7.36 -1.02
C ASP A 119 1.42 8.10 -0.54
N PRO A 120 1.69 8.25 0.77
CA PRO A 120 2.96 8.80 1.22
C PRO A 120 4.17 8.02 0.67
N ILE A 121 4.14 6.68 0.72
CA ILE A 121 5.19 5.83 0.14
C ILE A 121 5.29 6.06 -1.38
N ALA A 122 4.16 6.10 -2.10
CA ALA A 122 4.12 6.36 -3.53
C ALA A 122 4.76 7.70 -3.90
N ILE A 123 4.40 8.77 -3.18
CA ILE A 123 4.95 10.13 -3.39
C ILE A 123 6.47 10.15 -3.16
N GLY A 124 6.95 9.45 -2.13
CA GLY A 124 8.38 9.29 -1.88
C GLY A 124 9.09 8.57 -3.02
N ALA A 125 8.53 7.47 -3.49
CA ALA A 125 9.06 6.71 -4.64
C ALA A 125 9.10 7.55 -5.92
N MET A 126 8.02 8.29 -6.22
CA MET A 126 7.96 9.22 -7.35
C MET A 126 9.07 10.28 -7.26
N ARG A 127 9.32 10.82 -6.07
CA ARG A 127 10.40 11.78 -5.84
C ARG A 127 11.78 11.20 -6.16
N ALA A 128 12.05 9.94 -5.77
CA ALA A 128 13.31 9.25 -6.07
C ALA A 128 13.50 9.04 -7.57
N LEU A 129 12.45 8.55 -8.25
CA LEU A 129 12.43 8.36 -9.69
C LEU A 129 12.72 9.66 -10.44
N TYR A 130 12.03 10.73 -10.06
CA TYR A 130 12.20 12.06 -10.65
C TYR A 130 13.64 12.59 -10.50
N GLN A 131 14.21 12.41 -9.29
CA GLN A 131 15.58 12.85 -9.01
C GLN A 131 16.62 12.11 -9.85
N LYS A 132 16.35 10.87 -10.23
CA LYS A 132 17.23 10.04 -11.07
C LYS A 132 16.92 10.16 -12.56
N GLY A 133 15.96 11.00 -12.93
CA GLY A 133 15.63 11.32 -14.33
C GLY A 133 14.68 10.35 -15.01
N TYR A 134 13.98 9.50 -14.25
CA TYR A 134 12.92 8.62 -14.76
C TYR A 134 11.62 9.37 -14.97
N CYS A 135 10.92 9.07 -16.04
CA CYS A 135 9.61 9.59 -16.36
C CYS A 135 8.52 8.65 -15.87
N ILE A 136 7.46 9.22 -15.28
CA ILE A 136 6.28 8.51 -14.81
C ILE A 136 5.10 9.00 -15.66
N PRO A 137 4.35 8.11 -16.33
CA PRO A 137 4.43 6.65 -16.30
C PRO A 137 5.34 6.01 -17.37
N GLU A 138 6.00 6.77 -18.24
CA GLU A 138 6.66 6.30 -19.47
C GLU A 138 7.77 5.27 -19.21
N ASP A 139 8.60 5.48 -18.18
CA ASP A 139 9.66 4.55 -17.79
C ASP A 139 9.18 3.57 -16.71
N ILE A 140 8.36 4.04 -15.81
CA ILE A 140 7.86 3.28 -14.65
C ILE A 140 6.48 3.80 -14.22
N SER A 141 5.51 2.92 -14.13
CA SER A 141 4.19 3.26 -13.58
C SER A 141 4.21 3.22 -12.05
N VAL A 142 3.45 4.12 -11.40
CA VAL A 142 3.30 4.12 -9.94
C VAL A 142 1.83 4.17 -9.57
N ILE A 143 1.40 3.26 -8.70
CA ILE A 143 0.07 3.27 -8.09
C ILE A 143 0.20 3.31 -6.57
N GLY A 144 -0.58 4.17 -5.93
CA GLY A 144 -0.65 4.33 -4.49
C GLY A 144 -1.90 3.70 -3.88
N PHE A 145 -2.13 4.02 -2.61
CA PHE A 145 -3.26 3.56 -1.82
C PHE A 145 -3.66 4.65 -0.84
N ASP A 146 -4.94 4.89 -0.62
CA ASP A 146 -5.67 5.79 0.29
C ASP A 146 -6.37 6.97 -0.40
N ASP A 147 -5.93 7.46 -1.55
CA ASP A 147 -6.38 8.68 -2.23
C ASP A 147 -6.35 9.92 -1.33
N ILE A 148 -5.19 10.13 -0.68
CA ILE A 148 -5.02 11.31 0.14
C ILE A 148 -5.09 12.61 -0.68
N ASN A 149 -5.54 13.70 -0.06
CA ASN A 149 -5.79 14.95 -0.78
C ASN A 149 -4.60 15.49 -1.58
N VAL A 150 -3.37 15.17 -1.20
CA VAL A 150 -2.16 15.63 -1.90
C VAL A 150 -1.84 14.80 -3.14
N ALA A 151 -2.38 13.58 -3.28
CA ALA A 151 -2.12 12.68 -4.41
C ALA A 151 -2.42 13.34 -5.77
N LYS A 152 -3.53 14.05 -5.87
CA LYS A 152 -3.93 14.77 -7.10
C LYS A 152 -3.07 15.97 -7.47
N PHE A 153 -2.21 16.44 -6.54
CA PHE A 153 -1.31 17.58 -6.75
C PHE A 153 0.14 17.16 -7.00
N SER A 154 0.44 15.85 -6.98
CA SER A 154 1.73 15.35 -7.42
C SER A 154 1.90 15.57 -8.93
N ASN A 155 3.10 15.45 -9.43
CA ASN A 155 3.38 15.59 -10.87
C ASN A 155 4.17 14.38 -11.38
N PRO A 156 3.55 13.50 -12.22
CA PRO A 156 2.12 13.52 -12.62
C PRO A 156 1.19 13.29 -11.42
N PRO A 157 -0.13 13.56 -11.54
CA PRO A 157 -1.09 13.17 -10.52
C PRO A 157 -1.02 11.67 -10.24
N LEU A 158 -0.97 11.30 -8.95
CA LEU A 158 -0.82 9.91 -8.55
C LEU A 158 -2.10 9.12 -8.84
N THR A 159 -1.96 8.02 -9.56
CA THR A 159 -3.00 6.98 -9.62
C THR A 159 -3.01 6.25 -8.27
N THR A 160 -4.17 6.12 -7.65
CA THR A 160 -4.27 5.55 -6.31
C THR A 160 -5.61 4.85 -6.09
N ILE A 161 -5.64 3.92 -5.13
CA ILE A 161 -6.87 3.28 -4.65
C ILE A 161 -7.55 4.22 -3.65
N TYR A 162 -8.83 4.51 -3.87
CA TYR A 162 -9.63 5.31 -2.97
C TYR A 162 -10.06 4.51 -1.73
N ALA A 163 -9.63 4.94 -0.56
CA ALA A 163 -10.10 4.44 0.74
C ALA A 163 -11.21 5.36 1.28
N PRO A 164 -12.49 4.92 1.36
CA PRO A 164 -13.62 5.79 1.70
C PRO A 164 -13.71 6.06 3.22
N ALA A 165 -12.69 6.69 3.81
CA ALA A 165 -12.59 6.92 5.26
C ALA A 165 -13.78 7.69 5.83
N ASP A 166 -14.27 8.72 5.12
CA ASP A 166 -15.46 9.49 5.52
C ASP A 166 -16.72 8.61 5.57
N PHE A 167 -16.87 7.72 4.60
CA PHE A 167 -17.99 6.79 4.53
C PHE A 167 -17.91 5.76 5.66
N MET A 168 -16.73 5.20 5.91
CA MET A 168 -16.50 4.27 7.02
C MET A 168 -16.83 4.92 8.37
N GLY A 169 -16.43 6.17 8.58
CA GLY A 169 -16.77 6.94 9.79
C GLY A 169 -18.25 7.23 9.96
N GLN A 170 -19.02 7.35 8.88
CA GLN A 170 -20.48 7.56 8.96
C GLN A 170 -21.24 6.30 9.37
N PHE A 171 -20.70 5.13 9.12
CA PHE A 171 -21.29 3.84 9.48
C PHE A 171 -20.89 3.35 10.88
N ALA A 172 -19.87 3.93 11.48
CA ALA A 172 -19.42 3.65 12.83
C ALA A 172 -20.26 4.39 13.89
#